data_907f2571d99ea33c3d4bb2b32090605e
#
_entry.id   907f2571d99ea33c3d4bb2b32090605e
#
_cell.length_a   1.000
_cell.length_b   1.000
_cell.length_c   1.000
_cell.angle_alpha   90.00
_cell.angle_beta   90.00
_cell.angle_gamma   90.00
#
_symmetry.space_group_name_H-M   'P 1'
#
loop_
_entity.id
_entity.type
_entity.pdbx_description
1 polymer ?
#
loop_
_entity_poly.entity_id
_entity_poly.type
_entity_poly.pdbx_seq_one_letter_code
_entity_poly.pdbx_strand_id
1 'polypeptide(L)'
;MDKRLIVLATLVIIVGSIIGIYILSMKPAPTEEKSTITGTVTDNQTGNPLSGATVTLNGETVTTGSDGKFSFSVKFGSYSISVSKEGYNTTSQLVEVTEPTIYTLNFALVASGTQPPPSTNIVLKIITRHGTDITNEAEKAFLKSDLAKRYNIVDIVWVPAGATLWVNIINMSGDIDVAWGGGPVLFDTVFAAGLLAPLTGADVQSILNEIPEEIVGVSMKRYSQGQVYWVGAAISSFGFTINTQYLASMNLPVPRTWADLANETYAVTLPSPSVGTADATKSTSNTRMFEIILQGYGWEGGWKILTLKGANSRIFDQSESVRDAVMNGEIGVGTTIDYYGYTAMLENPGVCEYILPEDGTVINGDPIALLKTSPHKEAAQAFIAWELSTEGQKIWLMPTINRLPINRAVFDTPEGQERSDLEEIYDRTLEALVLSFSDDLALSYENAMMWYYHATIVRPQLKLIEAWLQLTLAKEEGGITQQQFVDFVNRLTNPTLLTFTDPETGQTKTFTQEYAISINQKFTDPTYRTEMVTEWQNAAERRYDSIIGELSNL
;
A
#
# COMPACT_ATOMS: atom_id res chain seq x y z
N MET A 1 27.78 -63.87 38.06
CA MET A 1 27.03 -62.55 37.95
C MET A 1 25.65 -62.92 37.41
N ASP A 2 24.65 -62.57 38.18
CA ASP A 2 23.25 -62.99 37.88
C ASP A 2 22.73 -62.22 36.64
N LYS A 3 22.25 -62.95 35.65
CA LYS A 3 21.72 -62.38 34.41
C LYS A 3 20.60 -61.32 34.64
N ARG A 4 19.93 -61.43 35.81
CA ARG A 4 18.90 -60.45 36.24
C ARG A 4 19.52 -59.06 36.62
N LEU A 5 20.75 -59.06 37.20
CA LEU A 5 21.44 -57.82 37.54
C LEU A 5 21.96 -57.08 36.30
N ILE A 6 22.39 -57.81 35.28
CA ILE A 6 22.84 -57.21 34.00
C ILE A 6 21.66 -56.58 33.24
N VAL A 7 20.50 -57.22 33.21
CA VAL A 7 19.28 -56.68 32.57
C VAL A 7 18.80 -55.43 33.30
N LEU A 8 18.84 -55.40 34.65
CA LEU A 8 18.43 -54.21 35.40
C LEU A 8 19.40 -53.05 35.21
N ALA A 9 20.72 -53.30 35.18
CA ALA A 9 21.72 -52.27 34.92
C ALA A 9 21.62 -51.70 33.51
N THR A 10 21.34 -52.55 32.51
CA THR A 10 21.16 -52.10 31.12
C THR A 10 19.86 -51.29 30.95
N LEU A 11 18.78 -51.67 31.65
CA LEU A 11 17.53 -50.92 31.64
C LEU A 11 17.68 -49.52 32.28
N VAL A 12 18.41 -49.41 33.38
CA VAL A 12 18.66 -48.11 34.04
C VAL A 12 19.54 -47.23 33.19
N ILE A 13 20.52 -47.75 32.45
CA ILE A 13 21.35 -46.98 31.53
C ILE A 13 20.54 -46.51 30.33
N ILE A 14 19.67 -47.34 29.75
CA ILE A 14 18.80 -46.98 28.62
C ILE A 14 17.77 -45.92 29.04
N VAL A 15 17.12 -46.07 30.19
CA VAL A 15 16.17 -45.05 30.69
C VAL A 15 16.87 -43.76 31.06
N GLY A 16 18.06 -43.82 31.68
CA GLY A 16 18.87 -42.64 31.96
C GLY A 16 19.33 -41.91 30.70
N SER A 17 19.71 -42.67 29.65
CA SER A 17 20.11 -42.11 28.35
C SER A 17 18.92 -41.47 27.60
N ILE A 18 17.74 -42.05 27.66
CA ILE A 18 16.51 -41.50 27.05
C ILE A 18 16.08 -40.22 27.78
N ILE A 19 16.12 -40.22 29.11
CA ILE A 19 15.81 -39.01 29.91
C ILE A 19 16.85 -37.92 29.65
N GLY A 20 18.15 -38.27 29.57
CA GLY A 20 19.21 -37.33 29.25
C GLY A 20 19.09 -36.72 27.84
N ILE A 21 18.70 -37.52 26.85
CA ILE A 21 18.45 -37.06 25.47
C ILE A 21 17.17 -36.18 25.42
N TYR A 22 16.13 -36.52 26.19
CA TYR A 22 14.90 -35.75 26.28
C TYR A 22 15.15 -34.35 26.93
N ILE A 23 15.98 -34.27 27.97
CA ILE A 23 16.35 -33.03 28.62
C ILE A 23 17.28 -32.16 27.72
N LEU A 24 18.16 -32.80 26.93
CA LEU A 24 19.04 -32.09 25.98
C LEU A 24 18.31 -31.67 24.69
N SER A 25 17.15 -32.25 24.37
CA SER A 25 16.31 -31.87 23.22
C SER A 25 15.24 -30.82 23.55
N MET A 26 15.05 -30.48 24.81
CA MET A 26 14.23 -29.32 25.16
C MET A 26 15.00 -28.06 24.80
N LYS A 27 14.76 -27.56 23.56
CA LYS A 27 15.04 -26.15 23.27
C LYS A 27 14.34 -25.32 24.34
N PRO A 28 15.02 -24.39 25.01
CA PRO A 28 14.32 -23.42 25.84
C PRO A 28 13.24 -22.79 24.96
N ALA A 29 12.02 -22.69 25.50
CA ALA A 29 10.94 -21.96 24.83
C ALA A 29 11.53 -20.60 24.39
N PRO A 30 11.28 -20.14 23.16
CA PRO A 30 11.75 -18.85 22.74
C PRO A 30 11.30 -17.84 23.80
N THR A 31 12.26 -17.18 24.42
CA THR A 31 11.98 -16.02 25.29
C THR A 31 11.29 -15.02 24.38
N GLU A 32 9.99 -14.80 24.57
CA GLU A 32 9.27 -13.77 23.85
C GLU A 32 9.98 -12.43 24.11
N GLU A 33 10.61 -11.89 23.08
CA GLU A 33 11.22 -10.57 23.18
C GLU A 33 10.10 -9.56 23.44
N LYS A 34 10.20 -8.85 24.56
CA LYS A 34 9.25 -7.83 24.98
C LYS A 34 9.90 -6.46 24.91
N SER A 35 9.14 -5.49 24.49
CA SER A 35 9.48 -4.08 24.50
C SER A 35 8.70 -3.37 25.62
N THR A 36 9.13 -2.17 25.94
CA THR A 36 8.42 -1.33 26.91
C THR A 36 7.93 -0.07 26.24
N ILE A 37 6.62 0.20 26.34
CA ILE A 37 6.05 1.51 26.01
C ILE A 37 5.91 2.26 27.33
N THR A 38 6.52 3.44 27.46
CA THR A 38 6.47 4.28 28.66
C THR A 38 6.28 5.74 28.29
N GLY A 39 5.90 6.57 29.24
CA GLY A 39 5.77 8.01 29.01
C GLY A 39 5.23 8.75 30.19
N THR A 40 4.98 10.04 29.99
CA THR A 40 4.44 10.94 31.03
C THR A 40 3.20 11.63 30.49
N VAL A 41 2.17 11.71 31.31
CA VAL A 41 0.96 12.50 31.08
C VAL A 41 1.05 13.81 31.86
N THR A 42 0.92 14.93 31.14
CA THR A 42 0.99 16.28 31.72
C THR A 42 -0.23 17.12 31.36
N ASP A 43 -0.48 18.15 32.12
CA ASP A 43 -1.42 19.21 31.76
C ASP A 43 -0.80 20.10 30.69
N ASN A 44 -1.50 20.32 29.58
CA ASN A 44 -0.97 21.06 28.42
C ASN A 44 -0.71 22.54 28.73
N GLN A 45 -1.44 23.13 29.68
CA GLN A 45 -1.32 24.55 30.01
C GLN A 45 -0.19 24.82 31.02
N THR A 46 -0.08 23.94 32.02
CA THR A 46 0.85 24.15 33.15
C THR A 46 2.13 23.34 33.06
N GLY A 47 2.15 22.30 32.21
CA GLY A 47 3.25 21.33 32.12
C GLY A 47 3.35 20.37 33.30
N ASN A 48 2.45 20.48 34.30
CA ASN A 48 2.50 19.66 35.50
C ASN A 48 2.09 18.21 35.22
N PRO A 49 2.71 17.22 35.86
CA PRO A 49 2.28 15.82 35.75
C PRO A 49 0.83 15.63 36.20
N LEU A 50 0.08 14.85 35.44
CA LEU A 50 -1.31 14.50 35.75
C LEU A 50 -1.40 13.13 36.43
N SER A 51 -1.64 13.15 37.75
CA SER A 51 -1.97 11.96 38.53
C SER A 51 -3.41 11.49 38.24
N GLY A 52 -3.64 10.18 38.22
CA GLY A 52 -4.96 9.61 38.03
C GLY A 52 -5.49 9.68 36.59
N ALA A 53 -4.63 9.92 35.60
CA ALA A 53 -4.99 9.74 34.20
C ALA A 53 -5.01 8.24 33.84
N THR A 54 -6.03 7.80 33.13
CA THR A 54 -6.16 6.43 32.64
C THR A 54 -5.51 6.33 31.27
N VAL A 55 -4.50 5.51 31.16
CA VAL A 55 -3.82 5.18 29.90
C VAL A 55 -4.25 3.79 29.47
N THR A 56 -4.81 3.67 28.27
CA THR A 56 -5.33 2.42 27.71
C THR A 56 -4.51 2.02 26.49
N LEU A 57 -4.03 0.79 26.48
CA LEU A 57 -3.28 0.17 25.36
C LEU A 57 -4.02 -1.09 24.93
N ASN A 58 -4.68 -1.09 23.77
CA ASN A 58 -5.43 -2.24 23.24
C ASN A 58 -6.35 -2.92 24.28
N GLY A 59 -6.97 -2.12 25.17
CA GLY A 59 -7.89 -2.60 26.21
C GLY A 59 -7.24 -2.86 27.58
N GLU A 60 -5.93 -2.94 27.69
CA GLU A 60 -5.20 -2.94 28.97
C GLU A 60 -5.07 -1.51 29.50
N THR A 61 -5.31 -1.30 30.79
CA THR A 61 -5.32 0.04 31.41
C THR A 61 -4.31 0.18 32.52
N VAL A 62 -3.62 1.33 32.56
CA VAL A 62 -2.75 1.76 33.66
C VAL A 62 -3.17 3.17 34.08
N THR A 63 -3.18 3.43 35.38
CA THR A 63 -3.45 4.76 35.93
C THR A 63 -2.15 5.44 36.36
N THR A 64 -1.95 6.70 35.94
CA THR A 64 -0.73 7.46 36.26
C THR A 64 -0.64 7.81 37.74
N GLY A 65 0.58 7.72 38.29
CA GLY A 65 0.91 8.17 39.64
C GLY A 65 1.09 9.69 39.75
N SER A 66 1.58 10.17 40.89
CA SER A 66 1.82 11.60 41.13
C SER A 66 2.86 12.23 40.21
N ASP A 67 3.70 11.42 39.59
CA ASP A 67 4.70 11.84 38.60
C ASP A 67 4.19 11.79 37.14
N GLY A 68 2.90 11.45 36.96
CA GLY A 68 2.25 11.35 35.65
C GLY A 68 2.71 10.20 34.78
N LYS A 69 3.55 9.27 35.26
CA LYS A 69 4.16 8.21 34.44
C LYS A 69 3.26 7.01 34.27
N PHE A 70 3.45 6.34 33.11
CA PHE A 70 2.87 5.05 32.80
C PHE A 70 3.89 4.14 32.11
N SER A 71 3.63 2.82 32.11
CA SER A 71 4.48 1.83 31.43
C SER A 71 3.68 0.56 31.11
N PHE A 72 3.87 0.03 29.89
CA PHE A 72 3.34 -1.26 29.41
C PHE A 72 4.48 -2.13 28.91
N SER A 73 4.38 -3.45 29.17
CA SER A 73 5.29 -4.44 28.58
C SER A 73 4.56 -5.13 27.43
N VAL A 74 5.06 -4.96 26.19
CA VAL A 74 4.38 -5.37 24.96
C VAL A 74 5.24 -6.28 24.09
N LYS A 75 4.62 -7.07 23.22
CA LYS A 75 5.28 -7.79 22.14
C LYS A 75 5.50 -6.86 20.94
N PHE A 76 6.13 -7.36 19.89
CA PHE A 76 6.19 -6.62 18.61
C PHE A 76 4.80 -6.52 17.99
N GLY A 77 4.48 -5.37 17.40
CA GLY A 77 3.19 -5.09 16.80
C GLY A 77 2.82 -3.62 16.81
N SER A 78 1.66 -3.30 16.22
CA SER A 78 1.10 -1.95 16.21
C SER A 78 0.13 -1.80 17.37
N TYR A 79 0.30 -0.73 18.13
CA TYR A 79 -0.49 -0.44 19.32
C TYR A 79 -1.14 0.91 19.23
N SER A 80 -2.41 0.96 19.67
CA SER A 80 -3.12 2.20 19.92
C SER A 80 -3.12 2.48 21.42
N ILE A 81 -2.55 3.62 21.79
CA ILE A 81 -2.54 4.09 23.16
C ILE A 81 -3.43 5.32 23.29
N SER A 82 -4.40 5.29 24.20
CA SER A 82 -5.27 6.42 24.51
C SER A 82 -5.13 6.84 25.96
N VAL A 83 -5.25 8.14 26.20
CA VAL A 83 -5.14 8.72 27.55
C VAL A 83 -6.36 9.56 27.84
N SER A 84 -7.02 9.28 28.95
CA SER A 84 -8.20 10.00 29.43
C SER A 84 -8.07 10.37 30.90
N LYS A 85 -8.68 11.48 31.28
CA LYS A 85 -8.81 11.91 32.67
C LYS A 85 -10.08 12.76 32.84
N GLU A 86 -10.79 12.61 33.96
CA GLU A 86 -11.93 13.46 34.26
C GLU A 86 -11.54 14.93 34.27
N GLY A 87 -12.31 15.76 33.57
CA GLY A 87 -11.99 17.18 33.37
C GLY A 87 -11.00 17.48 32.24
N TYR A 88 -10.61 16.49 31.44
CA TYR A 88 -9.68 16.65 30.28
C TYR A 88 -10.23 15.98 29.03
N ASN A 89 -9.85 16.50 27.88
CA ASN A 89 -10.13 15.85 26.59
C ASN A 89 -9.27 14.60 26.43
N THR A 90 -9.86 13.49 25.97
CA THR A 90 -9.15 12.26 25.67
C THR A 90 -8.25 12.47 24.45
N THR A 91 -7.02 11.97 24.50
CA THR A 91 -6.07 11.97 23.37
C THR A 91 -5.54 10.56 23.11
N SER A 92 -5.07 10.30 21.89
CA SER A 92 -4.53 8.99 21.53
C SER A 92 -3.39 9.10 20.51
N GLN A 93 -2.53 8.06 20.47
CA GLN A 93 -1.40 7.95 19.56
C GLN A 93 -1.19 6.50 19.16
N LEU A 94 -0.70 6.28 17.93
CA LEU A 94 -0.25 4.97 17.45
C LEU A 94 1.25 4.83 17.67
N VAL A 95 1.69 3.62 18.00
CA VAL A 95 3.11 3.25 18.07
C VAL A 95 3.30 1.89 17.43
N GLU A 96 4.31 1.78 16.59
CA GLU A 96 4.75 0.53 16.00
C GLU A 96 5.98 0.04 16.76
N VAL A 97 5.88 -1.14 17.36
CA VAL A 97 6.93 -1.78 18.17
C VAL A 97 7.58 -2.86 17.30
N THR A 98 8.76 -2.56 16.80
CA THR A 98 9.50 -3.41 15.84
C THR A 98 10.82 -3.96 16.42
N GLU A 99 11.30 -3.40 17.54
CA GLU A 99 12.56 -3.76 18.15
C GLU A 99 12.43 -3.92 19.68
N PRO A 100 13.25 -4.74 20.34
CA PRO A 100 13.22 -4.91 21.79
C PRO A 100 13.87 -3.72 22.50
N THR A 101 13.16 -2.58 22.55
CA THR A 101 13.65 -1.32 23.13
C THR A 101 12.56 -0.62 23.95
N ILE A 102 12.88 0.55 24.48
CA ILE A 102 11.94 1.42 25.19
C ILE A 102 11.40 2.48 24.24
N TYR A 103 10.09 2.47 24.04
CA TYR A 103 9.35 3.47 23.27
C TYR A 103 8.79 4.51 24.25
N THR A 104 9.18 5.78 24.12
CA THR A 104 8.73 6.86 25.00
C THR A 104 7.66 7.70 24.30
N LEU A 105 6.44 7.73 24.86
CA LEU A 105 5.29 8.48 24.37
C LEU A 105 4.78 9.42 25.47
N ASN A 106 4.90 10.73 25.27
CA ASN A 106 4.42 11.71 26.22
C ASN A 106 3.11 12.34 25.75
N PHE A 107 2.17 12.55 26.67
CA PHE A 107 0.85 13.11 26.37
C PHE A 107 0.61 14.38 27.19
N ALA A 108 0.23 15.47 26.49
CA ALA A 108 -0.22 16.69 27.14
C ALA A 108 -1.74 16.81 26.98
N LEU A 109 -2.50 16.66 28.08
CA LEU A 109 -3.96 16.72 28.05
C LEU A 109 -4.46 18.16 28.19
N VAL A 110 -5.47 18.51 27.41
CA VAL A 110 -6.17 19.79 27.48
C VAL A 110 -7.40 19.64 28.38
N ALA A 111 -7.56 20.53 29.36
CA ALA A 111 -8.71 20.51 30.25
C ALA A 111 -10.04 20.69 29.49
N SER A 112 -11.04 19.82 29.75
CA SER A 112 -12.36 19.93 29.13
C SER A 112 -13.10 21.13 29.70
N GLY A 113 -13.54 22.04 28.82
CA GLY A 113 -14.25 23.28 29.23
C GLY A 113 -13.36 24.53 29.26
N THR A 114 -12.04 24.44 29.17
CA THR A 114 -11.23 25.53 28.67
C THR A 114 -11.40 25.54 27.17
N GLN A 115 -12.32 26.36 26.64
CA GLN A 115 -12.18 26.82 25.26
C GLN A 115 -10.78 27.42 25.21
N PRO A 116 -9.86 26.96 24.33
CA PRO A 116 -8.60 27.67 24.16
C PRO A 116 -8.98 29.13 23.95
N PRO A 117 -8.25 30.11 24.51
CA PRO A 117 -8.50 31.51 24.20
C PRO A 117 -8.62 31.56 22.68
N PRO A 118 -9.58 32.32 22.09
CA PRO A 118 -9.81 32.30 20.67
C PRO A 118 -8.45 32.55 20.03
N SER A 119 -7.77 31.47 19.65
CA SER A 119 -6.49 31.55 18.98
C SER A 119 -6.87 32.12 17.64
N THR A 120 -6.49 33.34 17.40
CA THR A 120 -6.63 33.99 16.09
C THR A 120 -6.01 33.13 14.99
N ASN A 121 -5.24 32.12 15.36
CA ASN A 121 -4.47 31.25 14.49
C ASN A 121 -5.06 29.82 14.47
N ILE A 122 -5.34 29.32 13.26
CA ILE A 122 -5.81 27.96 13.05
C ILE A 122 -4.62 27.11 12.58
N VAL A 123 -4.50 25.91 13.15
CA VAL A 123 -3.61 24.83 12.66
C VAL A 123 -4.50 23.72 12.12
N LEU A 124 -4.37 23.43 10.84
CA LEU A 124 -5.12 22.32 10.23
C LEU A 124 -4.42 20.98 10.47
N LYS A 125 -5.18 19.92 10.71
CA LYS A 125 -4.69 18.54 10.71
C LYS A 125 -5.17 17.82 9.46
N ILE A 126 -4.25 17.28 8.67
CA ILE A 126 -4.56 16.65 7.39
C ILE A 126 -4.01 15.22 7.39
N ILE A 127 -4.90 14.22 7.31
CA ILE A 127 -4.50 12.84 7.09
C ILE A 127 -4.23 12.63 5.60
N THR A 128 -3.09 11.98 5.30
CA THR A 128 -2.64 11.89 3.91
C THR A 128 -1.87 10.62 3.58
N ARG A 129 -1.89 10.27 2.28
CA ARG A 129 -1.04 9.26 1.64
C ARG A 129 0.10 9.87 0.83
N HIS A 130 0.11 11.19 0.67
CA HIS A 130 1.16 11.88 -0.05
C HIS A 130 2.49 11.86 0.69
N GLY A 131 3.58 11.80 -0.06
CA GLY A 131 4.94 11.93 0.44
C GLY A 131 5.26 13.35 0.93
N THR A 132 6.39 13.46 1.62
CA THR A 132 6.85 14.75 2.17
C THR A 132 7.22 15.79 1.12
N ASP A 133 7.56 15.38 -0.08
CA ASP A 133 7.76 16.22 -1.26
C ASP A 133 6.50 17.01 -1.61
N ILE A 134 5.35 16.35 -1.68
CA ILE A 134 4.05 16.96 -1.98
C ILE A 134 3.56 17.81 -0.79
N THR A 135 3.59 17.24 0.42
CA THR A 135 3.03 17.92 1.59
C THR A 135 3.80 19.19 1.95
N ASN A 136 5.13 19.19 1.83
CA ASN A 136 5.95 20.37 2.10
C ASN A 136 5.69 21.52 1.09
N GLU A 137 5.57 21.21 -0.20
CA GLU A 137 5.30 22.24 -1.20
C GLU A 137 3.85 22.76 -1.10
N ALA A 138 2.89 21.87 -0.80
CA ALA A 138 1.51 22.29 -0.55
C ALA A 138 1.39 23.22 0.65
N GLU A 139 2.00 22.88 1.78
CA GLU A 139 2.02 23.72 2.98
C GLU A 139 2.64 25.08 2.71
N LYS A 140 3.84 25.08 2.13
CA LYS A 140 4.57 26.30 1.79
C LYS A 140 3.79 27.22 0.83
N ALA A 141 3.09 26.66 -0.16
CA ALA A 141 2.28 27.42 -1.10
C ALA A 141 0.97 27.88 -0.46
N PHE A 142 0.26 27.00 0.22
CA PHE A 142 -1.03 27.31 0.84
C PHE A 142 -0.92 28.38 1.91
N LEU A 143 0.05 28.30 2.83
CA LEU A 143 0.20 29.28 3.91
C LEU A 143 0.51 30.70 3.41
N LYS A 144 0.95 30.85 2.16
CA LYS A 144 1.13 32.17 1.50
C LYS A 144 -0.15 32.68 0.83
N SER A 145 -1.12 31.80 0.57
CA SER A 145 -2.35 32.10 -0.15
C SER A 145 -3.24 33.11 0.58
N ASP A 146 -4.12 33.78 -0.16
CA ASP A 146 -5.10 34.69 0.42
C ASP A 146 -6.19 33.92 1.22
N LEU A 147 -6.46 32.67 0.87
CA LEU A 147 -7.37 31.81 1.63
C LEU A 147 -6.80 31.50 3.01
N ALA A 148 -5.54 31.08 3.12
CA ALA A 148 -4.91 30.83 4.42
C ALA A 148 -4.94 32.08 5.31
N LYS A 149 -4.61 33.26 4.75
CA LYS A 149 -4.64 34.56 5.46
C LYS A 149 -6.06 34.90 5.93
N ARG A 150 -7.09 34.74 5.06
CA ARG A 150 -8.49 35.04 5.34
C ARG A 150 -9.03 34.24 6.51
N TYR A 151 -8.64 32.98 6.62
CA TYR A 151 -9.08 32.08 7.69
C TYR A 151 -8.10 31.98 8.87
N ASN A 152 -7.04 32.82 8.91
CA ASN A 152 -5.99 32.80 9.94
C ASN A 152 -5.33 31.41 10.10
N ILE A 153 -5.11 30.69 9.00
CA ILE A 153 -4.44 29.39 9.02
C ILE A 153 -2.93 29.67 8.99
N VAL A 154 -2.21 29.21 9.99
CA VAL A 154 -0.80 29.52 10.21
C VAL A 154 0.12 28.30 10.10
N ASP A 155 -0.44 27.08 10.15
CA ASP A 155 0.33 25.86 10.13
C ASP A 155 -0.54 24.66 9.72
N ILE A 156 0.11 23.59 9.26
CA ILE A 156 -0.52 22.30 8.94
C ILE A 156 0.21 21.16 9.66
N VAL A 157 -0.53 20.35 10.37
CA VAL A 157 -0.03 19.09 10.95
C VAL A 157 -0.40 17.95 10.01
N TRP A 158 0.59 17.37 9.38
CA TRP A 158 0.42 16.21 8.51
C TRP A 158 0.36 14.93 9.32
N VAL A 159 -0.61 14.07 9.00
CA VAL A 159 -0.81 12.75 9.61
C VAL A 159 -0.63 11.68 8.51
N PRO A 160 0.61 11.31 8.18
CA PRO A 160 0.85 10.25 7.19
C PRO A 160 0.41 8.89 7.75
N ALA A 161 -0.43 8.17 7.01
CA ALA A 161 -0.96 6.90 7.50
C ALA A 161 -1.27 5.92 6.35
N GLY A 162 -1.09 4.62 6.61
CA GLY A 162 -1.51 3.55 5.71
C GLY A 162 -3.05 3.53 5.55
N ALA A 163 -3.54 3.21 4.35
CA ALA A 163 -4.97 3.26 4.02
C ALA A 163 -5.86 2.49 5.02
N THR A 164 -5.46 1.30 5.41
CA THR A 164 -6.20 0.43 6.34
C THR A 164 -6.36 1.01 7.75
N LEU A 165 -5.57 2.02 8.11
CA LEU A 165 -5.57 2.65 9.44
C LEU A 165 -6.45 3.90 9.50
N TRP A 166 -6.85 4.48 8.38
CA TRP A 166 -7.50 5.79 8.33
C TRP A 166 -8.76 5.88 9.18
N VAL A 167 -9.69 4.94 9.03
CA VAL A 167 -10.95 4.94 9.80
C VAL A 167 -10.67 4.94 11.31
N ASN A 168 -9.71 4.14 11.75
CA ASN A 168 -9.34 4.08 13.16
C ASN A 168 -8.68 5.38 13.64
N ILE A 169 -7.72 5.91 12.88
CA ILE A 169 -7.00 7.14 13.22
C ILE A 169 -7.97 8.32 13.29
N ILE A 170 -8.87 8.49 12.31
CA ILE A 170 -9.84 9.58 12.27
C ILE A 170 -10.78 9.50 13.49
N ASN A 171 -11.30 8.30 13.81
CA ASN A 171 -12.16 8.12 14.98
C ASN A 171 -11.44 8.38 16.30
N MET A 172 -10.19 7.96 16.41
CA MET A 172 -9.42 8.09 17.66
C MET A 172 -8.92 9.51 17.88
N SER A 173 -8.46 10.18 16.83
CA SER A 173 -7.98 11.56 16.93
C SER A 173 -9.13 12.52 17.22
N GLY A 174 -10.27 12.37 16.55
CA GLY A 174 -11.47 13.17 16.75
C GLY A 174 -11.37 14.66 16.37
N ASP A 175 -10.25 15.07 15.76
CA ASP A 175 -9.93 16.47 15.44
C ASP A 175 -9.18 16.65 14.11
N ILE A 176 -9.19 15.65 13.24
CA ILE A 176 -8.61 15.75 11.90
C ILE A 176 -9.58 16.51 10.99
N ASP A 177 -9.04 17.47 10.22
CA ASP A 177 -9.80 18.40 9.41
C ASP A 177 -10.05 17.90 8.00
N VAL A 178 -9.00 17.44 7.31
CA VAL A 178 -9.01 17.10 5.89
C VAL A 178 -8.41 15.70 5.70
N ALA A 179 -8.98 14.95 4.75
CA ALA A 179 -8.39 13.76 4.16
C ALA A 179 -7.89 14.11 2.75
N TRP A 180 -6.63 13.76 2.39
CA TRP A 180 -6.04 14.11 1.12
C TRP A 180 -5.14 13.02 0.54
N GLY A 181 -5.47 12.55 -0.68
CA GLY A 181 -4.72 11.52 -1.41
C GLY A 181 -4.99 10.08 -0.97
N GLY A 182 -4.78 9.13 -1.86
CA GLY A 182 -4.87 7.69 -1.58
C GLY A 182 -5.98 6.94 -2.33
N GLY A 183 -6.58 7.55 -3.32
CA GLY A 183 -7.52 6.93 -4.26
C GLY A 183 -8.97 6.84 -3.78
N PRO A 184 -9.92 6.68 -4.73
CA PRO A 184 -11.37 6.74 -4.45
C PRO A 184 -11.85 5.72 -3.44
N VAL A 185 -11.33 4.49 -3.51
CA VAL A 185 -11.74 3.36 -2.65
C VAL A 185 -11.53 3.65 -1.17
N LEU A 186 -10.37 4.25 -0.83
CA LEU A 186 -10.10 4.66 0.55
C LEU A 186 -11.12 5.69 1.03
N PHE A 187 -11.44 6.67 0.17
CA PHE A 187 -12.41 7.72 0.52
C PHE A 187 -13.83 7.18 0.61
N ASP A 188 -14.21 6.21 -0.21
CA ASP A 188 -15.50 5.54 -0.12
C ASP A 188 -15.60 4.69 1.17
N THR A 189 -14.50 4.07 1.61
CA THR A 189 -14.44 3.40 2.91
C THR A 189 -14.66 4.39 4.07
N VAL A 190 -14.00 5.55 4.03
CA VAL A 190 -14.18 6.61 5.03
C VAL A 190 -15.60 7.21 4.98
N PHE A 191 -16.17 7.35 3.76
CA PHE A 191 -17.57 7.77 3.56
C PHE A 191 -18.56 6.76 4.15
N ALA A 192 -18.40 5.48 3.86
CA ALA A 192 -19.25 4.40 4.38
C ALA A 192 -19.20 4.31 5.92
N ALA A 193 -18.04 4.64 6.52
CA ALA A 193 -17.89 4.76 7.96
C ALA A 193 -18.58 6.02 8.55
N GLY A 194 -19.18 6.89 7.71
CA GLY A 194 -19.87 8.11 8.15
C GLY A 194 -18.93 9.22 8.65
N LEU A 195 -17.67 9.21 8.22
CA LEU A 195 -16.63 10.12 8.69
C LEU A 195 -16.39 11.32 7.77
N LEU A 196 -16.93 11.34 6.55
CA LEU A 196 -16.90 12.50 5.67
C LEU A 196 -18.04 13.47 5.98
N ALA A 197 -17.80 14.75 5.71
CA ALA A 197 -18.80 15.81 5.72
C ALA A 197 -18.96 16.40 4.30
N PRO A 198 -20.15 16.93 3.96
CA PRO A 198 -20.37 17.52 2.64
C PRO A 198 -19.57 18.83 2.49
N LEU A 199 -19.09 19.07 1.28
CA LEU A 199 -18.41 20.30 0.88
C LEU A 199 -19.46 21.39 0.62
N THR A 200 -19.67 22.29 1.57
CA THR A 200 -20.75 23.32 1.51
C THR A 200 -20.24 24.74 1.65
N GLY A 201 -18.96 24.95 1.94
CA GLY A 201 -18.36 26.28 2.07
C GLY A 201 -18.40 27.07 0.77
N ALA A 202 -18.58 28.39 0.86
CA ALA A 202 -18.72 29.24 -0.33
C ALA A 202 -17.50 29.18 -1.26
N ASP A 203 -16.28 29.18 -0.68
CA ASP A 203 -15.04 29.11 -1.46
C ASP A 203 -14.92 27.77 -2.23
N VAL A 204 -15.22 26.64 -1.58
CA VAL A 204 -15.15 25.33 -2.25
C VAL A 204 -16.27 25.16 -3.28
N GLN A 205 -17.48 25.67 -3.01
CA GLN A 205 -18.58 25.60 -3.97
C GLN A 205 -18.30 26.38 -5.26
N SER A 206 -17.55 27.49 -5.17
CA SER A 206 -17.18 28.27 -6.35
C SER A 206 -16.26 27.49 -7.29
N ILE A 207 -15.35 26.66 -6.75
CA ILE A 207 -14.36 25.94 -7.55
C ILE A 207 -14.87 24.57 -8.02
N LEU A 208 -15.81 23.94 -7.30
CA LEU A 208 -16.31 22.61 -7.67
C LEU A 208 -16.89 22.54 -9.08
N ASN A 209 -17.45 23.65 -9.58
CA ASN A 209 -17.99 23.74 -10.94
C ASN A 209 -16.89 23.74 -12.03
N GLU A 210 -15.65 24.04 -11.69
CA GLU A 210 -14.50 24.01 -12.60
C GLU A 210 -13.90 22.60 -12.71
N ILE A 211 -14.16 21.74 -11.73
CA ILE A 211 -13.66 20.35 -11.70
C ILE A 211 -14.63 19.48 -12.52
N PRO A 212 -14.12 18.65 -13.44
CA PRO A 212 -14.98 17.76 -14.23
C PRO A 212 -15.74 16.77 -13.34
N GLU A 213 -16.95 16.41 -13.76
CA GLU A 213 -17.74 15.36 -13.10
C GLU A 213 -17.10 13.99 -13.31
N GLU A 214 -16.62 13.77 -14.52
CA GLU A 214 -16.01 12.53 -14.96
C GLU A 214 -14.80 12.81 -15.85
N ILE A 215 -13.79 11.94 -15.77
CA ILE A 215 -12.67 11.87 -16.70
C ILE A 215 -12.65 10.46 -17.29
N VAL A 216 -12.84 10.36 -18.60
CA VAL A 216 -12.88 9.10 -19.36
C VAL A 216 -13.86 8.08 -18.72
N GLY A 217 -15.05 8.57 -18.29
CA GLY A 217 -16.09 7.75 -17.66
C GLY A 217 -15.86 7.40 -16.20
N VAL A 218 -14.76 7.89 -15.59
CA VAL A 218 -14.49 7.70 -14.16
C VAL A 218 -14.94 8.93 -13.39
N SER A 219 -15.76 8.73 -12.35
CA SER A 219 -16.29 9.83 -11.54
C SER A 219 -15.18 10.51 -10.73
N MET A 220 -15.12 11.83 -10.82
CA MET A 220 -14.18 12.66 -10.07
C MET A 220 -14.79 13.27 -8.81
N LYS A 221 -16.07 12.97 -8.54
CA LYS A 221 -16.79 13.46 -7.35
C LYS A 221 -17.69 12.39 -6.77
N ARG A 222 -17.77 12.32 -5.46
CA ARG A 222 -18.72 11.47 -4.74
C ARG A 222 -19.92 12.26 -4.29
N TYR A 223 -21.09 11.94 -4.84
CA TYR A 223 -22.35 12.54 -4.44
C TYR A 223 -23.12 11.69 -3.45
N SER A 224 -23.74 12.33 -2.47
CA SER A 224 -24.80 11.76 -1.65
C SER A 224 -25.81 12.84 -1.31
N GLN A 225 -27.10 12.55 -1.49
CA GLN A 225 -28.21 13.49 -1.25
C GLN A 225 -28.03 14.85 -1.94
N GLY A 226 -27.44 14.85 -3.14
CA GLY A 226 -27.18 16.07 -3.92
C GLY A 226 -25.99 16.91 -3.46
N GLN A 227 -25.20 16.44 -2.50
CA GLN A 227 -24.00 17.12 -2.00
C GLN A 227 -22.73 16.32 -2.33
N VAL A 228 -21.62 17.03 -2.58
CA VAL A 228 -20.29 16.44 -2.83
C VAL A 228 -19.62 16.15 -1.48
N TYR A 229 -19.10 14.94 -1.32
CA TYR A 229 -18.40 14.49 -0.11
C TYR A 229 -16.90 14.35 -0.30
N TRP A 230 -16.45 13.90 -1.48
CA TRP A 230 -15.06 13.99 -1.90
C TRP A 230 -14.98 14.41 -3.37
N VAL A 231 -13.86 14.99 -3.75
CA VAL A 231 -13.55 15.42 -5.11
C VAL A 231 -12.10 15.04 -5.43
N GLY A 232 -11.84 14.60 -6.67
CA GLY A 232 -10.48 14.36 -7.15
C GLY A 232 -9.66 15.65 -7.09
N ALA A 233 -8.42 15.56 -6.64
CA ALA A 233 -7.47 16.66 -6.51
C ALA A 233 -6.33 16.57 -7.54
N ALA A 234 -5.99 15.35 -7.95
CA ALA A 234 -5.05 15.05 -9.02
C ALA A 234 -5.55 13.83 -9.80
N ILE A 235 -4.98 13.58 -10.97
CA ILE A 235 -5.27 12.40 -11.79
C ILE A 235 -4.06 11.47 -11.71
N SER A 236 -4.31 10.17 -11.72
CA SER A 236 -3.29 9.13 -11.84
C SER A 236 -3.74 8.05 -12.80
N SER A 237 -2.77 7.48 -13.51
CA SER A 237 -2.94 6.32 -14.37
C SER A 237 -1.86 5.27 -14.09
N PHE A 238 -2.01 4.06 -14.64
CA PHE A 238 -1.12 2.95 -14.36
C PHE A 238 -0.62 2.34 -15.68
N GLY A 239 0.69 2.09 -15.75
CA GLY A 239 1.31 1.59 -16.97
C GLY A 239 2.76 1.16 -16.77
N PHE A 240 3.58 1.40 -17.78
CA PHE A 240 4.99 0.99 -17.81
C PHE A 240 5.91 2.17 -18.03
N THR A 241 6.97 2.26 -17.23
CA THR A 241 8.15 3.07 -17.59
C THR A 241 9.13 2.18 -18.31
N ILE A 242 9.63 2.59 -19.47
CA ILE A 242 10.61 1.83 -20.26
C ILE A 242 11.91 2.61 -20.41
N ASN A 243 13.00 1.86 -20.57
CA ASN A 243 14.29 2.39 -21.03
C ASN A 243 14.54 1.89 -22.45
N THR A 244 14.39 2.77 -23.42
CA THR A 244 14.48 2.45 -24.87
C THR A 244 15.86 1.96 -25.24
N GLN A 245 16.93 2.48 -24.63
CA GLN A 245 18.31 2.07 -24.88
C GLN A 245 18.58 0.67 -24.34
N TYR A 246 18.09 0.34 -23.14
CA TYR A 246 18.20 -1.01 -22.61
C TYR A 246 17.47 -2.01 -23.50
N LEU A 247 16.21 -1.75 -23.85
CA LEU A 247 15.43 -2.63 -24.71
C LEU A 247 16.11 -2.86 -26.06
N ALA A 248 16.61 -1.80 -26.69
CA ALA A 248 17.36 -1.90 -27.95
C ALA A 248 18.66 -2.72 -27.80
N SER A 249 19.43 -2.51 -26.73
CA SER A 249 20.69 -3.21 -26.47
C SER A 249 20.51 -4.71 -26.26
N MET A 250 19.39 -5.10 -25.64
CA MET A 250 19.03 -6.50 -25.36
C MET A 250 18.14 -7.12 -26.43
N ASN A 251 17.85 -6.37 -27.51
CA ASN A 251 16.96 -6.79 -28.60
C ASN A 251 15.58 -7.23 -28.08
N LEU A 252 15.04 -6.52 -27.07
CA LEU A 252 13.74 -6.75 -26.51
C LEU A 252 12.68 -5.83 -27.13
N PRO A 253 11.44 -6.31 -27.33
CA PRO A 253 10.36 -5.48 -27.82
C PRO A 253 9.93 -4.44 -26.76
N VAL A 254 9.34 -3.34 -27.22
CA VAL A 254 8.61 -2.41 -26.36
C VAL A 254 7.27 -3.04 -26.03
N PRO A 255 6.90 -3.23 -24.74
CA PRO A 255 5.60 -3.76 -24.36
C PRO A 255 4.49 -2.75 -24.67
N ARG A 256 3.32 -3.23 -25.08
CA ARG A 256 2.13 -2.43 -25.35
C ARG A 256 0.94 -2.80 -24.47
N THR A 257 0.93 -4.02 -23.97
CA THR A 257 -0.15 -4.59 -23.16
C THR A 257 0.39 -5.15 -21.84
N TRP A 258 -0.50 -5.31 -20.86
CA TRP A 258 -0.13 -6.00 -19.61
C TRP A 258 0.34 -7.44 -19.88
N ALA A 259 -0.28 -8.11 -20.87
CA ALA A 259 0.09 -9.47 -21.25
C ALA A 259 1.49 -9.57 -21.85
N ASP A 260 2.01 -8.53 -22.50
CA ASP A 260 3.35 -8.53 -23.06
C ASP A 260 4.43 -8.75 -22.00
N LEU A 261 4.21 -8.23 -20.77
CA LEU A 261 5.17 -8.41 -19.67
C LEU A 261 5.32 -9.87 -19.22
N ALA A 262 4.33 -10.72 -19.56
CA ALA A 262 4.33 -12.15 -19.31
C ALA A 262 4.91 -12.98 -20.49
N ASN A 263 5.35 -12.32 -21.56
CA ASN A 263 5.82 -13.01 -22.77
C ASN A 263 7.19 -13.67 -22.51
N GLU A 264 7.37 -14.85 -23.12
CA GLU A 264 8.63 -15.59 -23.11
C GLU A 264 9.81 -14.82 -23.71
N THR A 265 9.55 -13.82 -24.53
CA THR A 265 10.59 -12.95 -25.10
C THR A 265 11.41 -12.24 -24.01
N TYR A 266 10.79 -11.91 -22.87
CA TYR A 266 11.53 -11.33 -21.75
C TYR A 266 12.29 -12.37 -20.91
N ALA A 267 11.98 -13.65 -21.07
CA ALA A 267 12.71 -14.72 -20.39
C ALA A 267 14.12 -14.94 -20.94
N VAL A 268 14.43 -14.44 -22.15
CA VAL A 268 15.77 -14.57 -22.76
C VAL A 268 16.89 -13.90 -21.94
N THR A 269 16.54 -12.98 -21.05
CA THR A 269 17.52 -12.31 -20.17
C THR A 269 17.73 -13.03 -18.84
N LEU A 270 16.91 -14.04 -18.53
CA LEU A 270 17.01 -14.78 -17.27
C LEU A 270 18.33 -15.55 -17.15
N PRO A 271 18.94 -15.65 -15.97
CA PRO A 271 18.39 -15.30 -14.67
C PRO A 271 18.50 -13.82 -14.26
N SER A 272 18.87 -12.91 -15.18
CA SER A 272 18.93 -11.46 -14.94
C SER A 272 17.67 -10.80 -15.51
N PRO A 273 16.62 -10.58 -14.70
CA PRO A 273 15.33 -10.09 -15.19
C PRO A 273 15.43 -8.71 -15.84
N SER A 274 14.74 -8.53 -16.97
CA SER A 274 14.66 -7.24 -17.71
C SER A 274 13.40 -6.44 -17.41
N VAL A 275 12.44 -7.03 -16.70
CA VAL A 275 11.22 -6.36 -16.21
C VAL A 275 11.35 -6.05 -14.71
N GLY A 276 10.64 -5.07 -14.23
CA GLY A 276 10.56 -4.72 -12.80
C GLY A 276 9.13 -4.53 -12.35
N THR A 277 8.85 -4.93 -11.12
CA THR A 277 7.56 -4.74 -10.45
C THR A 277 7.81 -4.59 -8.95
N ALA A 278 6.82 -4.14 -8.18
CA ALA A 278 6.95 -4.10 -6.74
C ALA A 278 6.01 -5.10 -6.04
N ASP A 279 6.40 -5.50 -4.82
CA ASP A 279 5.58 -6.35 -3.96
C ASP A 279 4.29 -5.62 -3.57
N ALA A 280 3.14 -6.22 -3.89
CA ALA A 280 1.84 -5.64 -3.60
C ALA A 280 1.60 -5.39 -2.10
N THR A 281 2.24 -6.15 -1.21
CA THR A 281 2.12 -5.93 0.24
C THR A 281 2.81 -4.65 0.72
N LYS A 282 3.62 -4.01 -0.15
CA LYS A 282 4.41 -2.81 0.16
C LYS A 282 4.12 -1.62 -0.77
N SER A 283 3.56 -1.87 -1.96
CA SER A 283 3.31 -0.87 -2.99
C SER A 283 1.84 -0.81 -3.40
N THR A 284 1.13 0.22 -2.98
CA THR A 284 -0.30 0.41 -3.30
C THR A 284 -0.56 0.60 -4.80
N SER A 285 0.36 1.23 -5.53
CA SER A 285 0.23 1.37 -6.99
C SER A 285 0.37 0.01 -7.70
N ASN A 286 1.27 -0.87 -7.25
CA ASN A 286 1.35 -2.22 -7.82
C ASN A 286 0.16 -3.09 -7.41
N THR A 287 -0.41 -2.92 -6.20
CA THR A 287 -1.69 -3.54 -5.84
C THR A 287 -2.76 -3.19 -6.86
N ARG A 288 -2.92 -1.90 -7.15
CA ARG A 288 -3.90 -1.43 -8.15
C ARG A 288 -3.64 -1.99 -9.55
N MET A 289 -2.38 -2.06 -10.00
CA MET A 289 -2.04 -2.65 -11.30
C MET A 289 -2.38 -4.15 -11.35
N PHE A 290 -2.22 -4.88 -10.25
CA PHE A 290 -2.60 -6.30 -10.19
C PHE A 290 -4.12 -6.48 -10.25
N GLU A 291 -4.87 -5.62 -9.58
CA GLU A 291 -6.32 -5.59 -9.67
C GLU A 291 -6.82 -5.27 -11.10
N ILE A 292 -6.17 -4.32 -11.78
CA ILE A 292 -6.42 -4.00 -13.19
C ILE A 292 -6.23 -5.24 -14.06
N ILE A 293 -5.11 -5.94 -13.90
CA ILE A 293 -4.81 -7.17 -14.65
C ILE A 293 -5.83 -8.27 -14.35
N LEU A 294 -6.18 -8.46 -13.08
CA LEU A 294 -7.15 -9.50 -12.67
C LEU A 294 -8.56 -9.21 -13.20
N GLN A 295 -9.00 -7.95 -13.19
CA GLN A 295 -10.31 -7.59 -13.71
C GLN A 295 -10.34 -7.53 -15.24
N GLY A 296 -9.26 -7.08 -15.88
CA GLY A 296 -9.16 -7.00 -17.35
C GLY A 296 -9.06 -8.36 -18.02
N TYR A 297 -8.36 -9.32 -17.41
CA TYR A 297 -8.13 -10.65 -18.00
C TYR A 297 -8.89 -11.79 -17.32
N GLY A 298 -9.68 -11.48 -16.30
CA GLY A 298 -10.32 -12.47 -15.43
C GLY A 298 -9.33 -13.17 -14.49
N TRP A 299 -9.86 -13.91 -13.52
CA TRP A 299 -9.05 -14.45 -12.42
C TRP A 299 -7.89 -15.33 -12.88
N GLU A 300 -8.16 -16.37 -13.67
CA GLU A 300 -7.12 -17.29 -14.14
C GLU A 300 -6.16 -16.63 -15.14
N GLY A 301 -6.68 -15.85 -16.09
CA GLY A 301 -5.89 -15.12 -17.08
C GLY A 301 -5.00 -14.07 -16.43
N GLY A 302 -5.53 -13.32 -15.48
CA GLY A 302 -4.79 -12.32 -14.72
C GLY A 302 -3.68 -12.95 -13.88
N TRP A 303 -3.94 -14.03 -13.17
CA TRP A 303 -2.90 -14.75 -12.42
C TRP A 303 -1.83 -15.36 -13.32
N LYS A 304 -2.19 -15.80 -14.54
CA LYS A 304 -1.20 -16.21 -15.54
C LYS A 304 -0.23 -15.06 -15.85
N ILE A 305 -0.77 -13.88 -16.14
CA ILE A 305 0.03 -12.68 -16.42
C ILE A 305 0.89 -12.31 -15.21
N LEU A 306 0.30 -12.22 -14.01
CA LEU A 306 1.02 -11.85 -12.79
C LEU A 306 2.15 -12.81 -12.46
N THR A 307 1.95 -14.12 -12.63
CA THR A 307 2.96 -15.13 -12.34
C THR A 307 4.13 -15.05 -13.33
N LEU A 308 3.85 -15.01 -14.64
CA LEU A 308 4.92 -14.95 -15.67
C LEU A 308 5.61 -13.59 -15.68
N LYS A 309 4.87 -12.49 -15.49
CA LYS A 309 5.48 -11.18 -15.27
C LYS A 309 6.40 -11.21 -14.04
N GLY A 310 5.97 -11.86 -12.95
CA GLY A 310 6.80 -12.02 -11.76
C GLY A 310 8.07 -12.85 -12.00
N ALA A 311 8.01 -13.85 -12.88
CA ALA A 311 9.16 -14.63 -13.32
C ALA A 311 10.14 -13.81 -14.19
N ASN A 312 9.62 -12.92 -15.03
CA ASN A 312 10.41 -12.02 -15.88
C ASN A 312 10.96 -10.81 -15.11
N SER A 313 10.54 -10.61 -13.84
CA SER A 313 10.79 -9.37 -13.10
C SER A 313 11.84 -9.51 -12.01
N ARG A 314 12.57 -8.41 -11.79
CA ARG A 314 13.14 -8.09 -10.48
C ARG A 314 12.05 -7.48 -9.63
N ILE A 315 11.81 -8.00 -8.43
CA ILE A 315 10.76 -7.53 -7.52
C ILE A 315 11.37 -6.58 -6.49
N PHE A 316 10.81 -5.39 -6.39
CA PHE A 316 11.22 -4.32 -5.49
C PHE A 316 10.19 -4.14 -4.36
N ASP A 317 10.54 -3.34 -3.35
CA ASP A 317 9.63 -3.00 -2.27
C ASP A 317 8.67 -1.85 -2.66
N GLN A 318 9.14 -0.90 -3.48
CA GLN A 318 8.40 0.32 -3.83
C GLN A 318 8.45 0.60 -5.34
N SER A 319 7.41 1.22 -5.88
CA SER A 319 7.37 1.67 -7.28
C SER A 319 8.47 2.69 -7.62
N GLU A 320 8.89 3.50 -6.66
CA GLU A 320 9.99 4.43 -6.83
C GLU A 320 11.29 3.69 -7.18
N SER A 321 11.59 2.60 -6.46
CA SER A 321 12.78 1.78 -6.76
C SER A 321 12.69 1.10 -8.12
N VAL A 322 11.47 0.77 -8.59
CA VAL A 322 11.26 0.28 -9.96
C VAL A 322 11.61 1.35 -10.99
N ARG A 323 11.11 2.60 -10.80
CA ARG A 323 11.46 3.75 -11.65
C ARG A 323 12.96 3.95 -11.71
N ASP A 324 13.63 3.98 -10.56
CA ASP A 324 15.06 4.24 -10.48
C ASP A 324 15.88 3.17 -11.21
N ALA A 325 15.49 1.90 -11.10
CA ALA A 325 16.13 0.81 -11.83
C ALA A 325 15.97 0.94 -13.36
N VAL A 326 14.81 1.42 -13.84
CA VAL A 326 14.61 1.73 -15.27
C VAL A 326 15.49 2.91 -15.70
N MET A 327 15.48 4.00 -14.92
CA MET A 327 16.29 5.20 -15.23
C MET A 327 17.77 4.89 -15.30
N ASN A 328 18.27 4.04 -14.39
CA ASN A 328 19.66 3.62 -14.33
C ASN A 328 20.03 2.57 -15.39
N GLY A 329 19.07 2.07 -16.18
CA GLY A 329 19.31 1.01 -17.15
C GLY A 329 19.66 -0.35 -16.52
N GLU A 330 19.21 -0.60 -15.29
CA GLU A 330 19.33 -1.89 -14.62
C GLU A 330 18.29 -2.89 -15.14
N ILE A 331 17.14 -2.38 -15.59
CA ILE A 331 16.04 -3.11 -16.22
C ILE A 331 15.48 -2.30 -17.40
N GLY A 332 14.83 -2.97 -18.33
CA GLY A 332 14.28 -2.33 -19.53
C GLY A 332 12.85 -1.83 -19.38
N VAL A 333 12.05 -2.46 -18.51
CA VAL A 333 10.63 -2.14 -18.31
C VAL A 333 10.31 -2.19 -16.82
N GLY A 334 9.57 -1.21 -16.32
CA GLY A 334 9.08 -1.19 -14.94
C GLY A 334 7.59 -0.87 -14.85
N THR A 335 6.82 -1.63 -14.07
CA THR A 335 5.44 -1.25 -13.76
C THR A 335 5.43 -0.11 -12.76
N THR A 336 4.90 1.05 -13.16
CA THR A 336 4.89 2.27 -12.34
C THR A 336 3.54 2.99 -12.43
N ILE A 337 3.25 3.79 -11.41
CA ILE A 337 2.23 4.83 -11.53
C ILE A 337 2.78 5.95 -12.42
N ASP A 338 1.91 6.66 -13.10
CA ASP A 338 2.21 7.63 -14.14
C ASP A 338 3.23 8.70 -13.76
N TYR A 339 3.07 9.37 -12.63
CA TYR A 339 3.98 10.47 -12.25
C TYR A 339 5.44 10.00 -12.04
N TYR A 340 5.68 8.75 -11.67
CA TYR A 340 7.03 8.17 -11.68
C TYR A 340 7.55 7.98 -13.10
N GLY A 341 6.67 7.56 -14.02
CA GLY A 341 7.01 7.47 -15.44
C GLY A 341 7.33 8.84 -16.04
N TYR A 342 6.51 9.85 -15.74
CA TYR A 342 6.75 11.23 -16.21
C TYR A 342 8.03 11.84 -15.62
N THR A 343 8.35 11.54 -14.36
CA THR A 343 9.62 11.93 -13.76
C THR A 343 10.80 11.27 -14.50
N ALA A 344 10.71 9.99 -14.81
CA ALA A 344 11.74 9.29 -15.57
C ALA A 344 11.93 9.90 -16.97
N MET A 345 10.85 10.27 -17.67
CA MET A 345 10.90 10.95 -18.97
C MET A 345 11.55 12.33 -18.86
N LEU A 346 11.20 13.09 -17.82
CA LEU A 346 11.72 14.43 -17.61
C LEU A 346 13.23 14.43 -17.30
N GLU A 347 13.68 13.48 -16.46
CA GLU A 347 15.08 13.37 -16.05
C GLU A 347 15.97 12.67 -17.08
N ASN A 348 15.40 11.80 -17.93
CA ASN A 348 16.11 11.05 -18.99
C ASN A 348 15.40 11.20 -20.34
N PRO A 349 15.36 12.39 -20.92
CA PRO A 349 14.64 12.65 -22.17
C PRO A 349 15.21 11.85 -23.32
N GLY A 350 14.33 11.18 -24.09
CA GLY A 350 14.69 10.33 -25.22
C GLY A 350 15.26 8.96 -24.83
N VAL A 351 15.41 8.68 -23.54
CA VAL A 351 15.85 7.38 -23.01
C VAL A 351 14.69 6.68 -22.31
N CYS A 352 13.99 7.38 -21.42
CA CYS A 352 12.84 6.85 -20.73
C CYS A 352 11.55 7.33 -21.39
N GLU A 353 10.56 6.43 -21.45
CA GLU A 353 9.19 6.71 -21.90
C GLU A 353 8.18 6.07 -20.95
N TYR A 354 7.03 6.71 -20.78
CA TYR A 354 5.88 6.13 -20.08
C TYR A 354 4.82 5.69 -21.08
N ILE A 355 4.40 4.45 -20.96
CA ILE A 355 3.44 3.81 -21.88
C ILE A 355 2.17 3.48 -21.11
N LEU A 356 1.05 3.99 -21.59
CA LEU A 356 -0.27 3.52 -21.19
C LEU A 356 -0.61 2.23 -21.94
N PRO A 357 -1.04 1.16 -21.24
CA PRO A 357 -1.33 -0.12 -21.89
C PRO A 357 -2.50 0.00 -22.89
N GLU A 358 -2.30 -0.53 -24.10
CA GLU A 358 -3.29 -0.53 -25.18
C GLU A 358 -4.53 -1.40 -24.85
N ASP A 359 -4.37 -2.38 -23.96
CA ASP A 359 -5.44 -3.25 -23.45
C ASP A 359 -6.17 -2.67 -22.23
N GLY A 360 -5.81 -1.44 -21.85
CA GLY A 360 -6.53 -0.60 -20.90
C GLY A 360 -5.88 -0.41 -19.56
N THR A 361 -6.21 0.71 -18.97
CA THR A 361 -5.79 1.11 -17.62
C THR A 361 -6.99 1.57 -16.81
N VAL A 362 -6.75 2.01 -15.58
CA VAL A 362 -7.72 2.74 -14.76
C VAL A 362 -7.19 4.15 -14.53
N ILE A 363 -8.06 5.13 -14.67
CA ILE A 363 -7.75 6.50 -14.27
C ILE A 363 -8.38 6.72 -12.90
N ASN A 364 -7.58 7.16 -11.94
CA ASN A 364 -8.05 7.50 -10.61
C ASN A 364 -8.01 9.01 -10.40
N GLY A 365 -9.10 9.58 -9.90
CA GLY A 365 -9.02 10.84 -9.18
C GLY A 365 -8.38 10.58 -7.81
N ASP A 366 -7.33 11.30 -7.45
CA ASP A 366 -6.72 11.20 -6.12
C ASP A 366 -7.46 12.19 -5.20
N PRO A 367 -8.37 11.72 -4.30
CA PRO A 367 -9.38 12.60 -3.72
C PRO A 367 -8.87 13.50 -2.59
N ILE A 368 -9.65 14.56 -2.35
CA ILE A 368 -9.62 15.38 -1.15
C ILE A 368 -11.02 15.50 -0.55
N ALA A 369 -11.15 15.52 0.77
CA ALA A 369 -12.43 15.56 1.47
C ALA A 369 -12.35 16.27 2.81
N LEU A 370 -13.49 16.86 3.21
CA LEU A 370 -13.71 17.39 4.55
C LEU A 370 -14.06 16.25 5.51
N LEU A 371 -13.39 16.17 6.66
CA LEU A 371 -13.73 15.22 7.69
C LEU A 371 -14.81 15.77 8.64
N LYS A 372 -15.72 14.88 9.03
CA LYS A 372 -16.80 15.21 9.99
C LYS A 372 -16.25 15.60 11.36
N THR A 373 -15.10 15.06 11.72
CA THR A 373 -14.36 15.33 12.97
C THR A 373 -13.75 16.71 13.02
N SER A 374 -13.66 17.42 11.89
CA SER A 374 -13.04 18.75 11.81
C SER A 374 -13.65 19.74 12.81
N PRO A 375 -12.86 20.31 13.72
CA PRO A 375 -13.25 21.46 14.51
C PRO A 375 -13.20 22.78 13.73
N HIS A 376 -12.53 22.81 12.55
CA HIS A 376 -12.29 24.01 11.75
C HIS A 376 -12.89 23.90 10.35
N LYS A 377 -14.16 23.51 10.21
CA LYS A 377 -14.78 23.15 8.93
C LYS A 377 -14.67 24.17 7.82
N GLU A 378 -14.76 25.46 8.14
CA GLU A 378 -14.62 26.55 7.13
C GLU A 378 -13.17 26.69 6.66
N ALA A 379 -12.21 26.65 7.60
CA ALA A 379 -10.77 26.70 7.28
C ALA A 379 -10.31 25.43 6.53
N ALA A 380 -10.84 24.26 6.89
CA ALA A 380 -10.58 23.01 6.16
C ALA A 380 -11.06 23.09 4.72
N GLN A 381 -12.27 23.62 4.48
CA GLN A 381 -12.79 23.82 3.13
C GLN A 381 -12.02 24.91 2.36
N ALA A 382 -11.41 25.87 3.04
CA ALA A 382 -10.54 26.85 2.38
C ALA A 382 -9.25 26.18 1.84
N PHE A 383 -8.67 25.20 2.56
CA PHE A 383 -7.56 24.39 2.04
C PHE A 383 -8.01 23.58 0.81
N ILE A 384 -9.17 22.92 0.89
CA ILE A 384 -9.72 22.15 -0.24
C ILE A 384 -9.96 23.04 -1.46
N ALA A 385 -10.56 24.22 -1.25
CA ALA A 385 -10.80 25.18 -2.34
C ALA A 385 -9.50 25.69 -2.97
N TRP A 386 -8.48 25.96 -2.17
CA TRP A 386 -7.16 26.36 -2.67
C TRP A 386 -6.53 25.22 -3.48
N GLU A 387 -6.54 24.01 -2.95
CA GLU A 387 -5.93 22.86 -3.62
C GLU A 387 -6.55 22.61 -5.01
N LEU A 388 -7.88 22.75 -5.13
CA LEU A 388 -8.62 22.57 -6.40
C LEU A 388 -8.48 23.77 -7.36
N SER A 389 -8.08 24.92 -6.88
CA SER A 389 -7.89 26.13 -7.70
C SER A 389 -6.65 26.03 -8.59
N THR A 390 -6.59 26.84 -9.64
CA THR A 390 -5.38 26.92 -10.48
C THR A 390 -4.13 27.24 -9.68
N GLU A 391 -4.24 28.00 -8.57
CA GLU A 391 -3.10 28.33 -7.72
C GLU A 391 -2.58 27.08 -6.95
N GLY A 392 -3.47 26.31 -6.35
CA GLY A 392 -3.09 25.06 -5.66
C GLY A 392 -2.60 24.00 -6.63
N GLN A 393 -3.25 23.88 -7.78
CA GLN A 393 -2.90 22.87 -8.79
C GLN A 393 -1.50 23.08 -9.42
N LYS A 394 -0.88 24.24 -9.26
CA LYS A 394 0.52 24.46 -9.68
C LYS A 394 1.51 23.55 -8.97
N ILE A 395 1.20 23.06 -7.78
CA ILE A 395 2.08 22.10 -7.08
C ILE A 395 2.29 20.82 -7.89
N TRP A 396 1.26 20.36 -8.58
CA TRP A 396 1.33 19.14 -9.40
C TRP A 396 2.24 19.30 -10.61
N LEU A 397 2.41 20.53 -11.12
CA LEU A 397 3.26 20.84 -12.26
C LEU A 397 4.76 20.90 -11.91
N MET A 398 5.10 20.97 -10.63
CA MET A 398 6.50 21.03 -10.19
C MET A 398 7.29 19.83 -10.68
N PRO A 399 8.51 19.99 -11.27
CA PRO A 399 9.30 18.88 -11.78
C PRO A 399 9.62 17.78 -10.76
N THR A 400 9.67 18.15 -9.47
CA THR A 400 9.89 17.20 -8.35
C THR A 400 8.66 16.38 -8.00
N ILE A 401 7.46 16.80 -8.42
CA ILE A 401 6.17 16.15 -8.15
C ILE A 401 5.62 15.52 -9.43
N ASN A 402 5.52 16.32 -10.51
CA ASN A 402 5.27 15.90 -11.87
C ASN A 402 4.00 15.05 -12.06
N ARG A 403 2.87 15.51 -11.48
CA ARG A 403 1.57 14.81 -11.53
C ARG A 403 0.58 15.56 -12.41
N LEU A 404 -0.41 14.82 -12.92
CA LEU A 404 -1.50 15.42 -13.70
C LEU A 404 -2.50 16.13 -12.77
N PRO A 405 -2.78 17.44 -13.03
CA PRO A 405 -3.75 18.21 -12.26
C PRO A 405 -5.18 17.76 -12.56
N ILE A 406 -6.11 17.94 -11.62
CA ILE A 406 -7.54 17.73 -11.89
C ILE A 406 -8.16 18.94 -12.60
N ASN A 407 -7.71 20.14 -12.30
CA ASN A 407 -8.19 21.38 -12.91
C ASN A 407 -7.30 21.74 -14.10
N ARG A 408 -7.75 21.39 -15.31
CA ARG A 408 -7.00 21.63 -16.56
C ARG A 408 -6.64 23.10 -16.78
N ALA A 409 -7.42 24.05 -16.23
CA ALA A 409 -7.16 25.48 -16.38
C ALA A 409 -5.79 25.93 -15.80
N VAL A 410 -5.12 25.10 -15.01
CA VAL A 410 -3.77 25.39 -14.54
C VAL A 410 -2.75 25.48 -15.68
N PHE A 411 -2.97 24.78 -16.80
CA PHE A 411 -2.10 24.84 -17.98
C PHE A 411 -2.18 26.21 -18.70
N ASP A 412 -3.25 26.99 -18.48
CA ASP A 412 -3.38 28.35 -19.01
C ASP A 412 -2.56 29.39 -18.19
N THR A 413 -2.02 29.00 -17.03
CA THR A 413 -1.17 29.86 -16.20
C THR A 413 0.25 29.96 -16.79
N PRO A 414 1.05 31.00 -16.43
CA PRO A 414 2.45 31.05 -16.87
C PRO A 414 3.26 29.79 -16.53
N GLU A 415 3.09 29.27 -15.33
CA GLU A 415 3.77 28.04 -14.88
C GLU A 415 3.27 26.80 -15.65
N GLY A 416 1.98 26.78 -16.01
CA GLY A 416 1.39 25.71 -16.83
C GLY A 416 1.95 25.70 -18.24
N GLN A 417 2.12 26.88 -18.85
CA GLN A 417 2.69 27.04 -20.20
C GLN A 417 4.14 26.57 -20.29
N GLU A 418 4.89 26.59 -19.18
CA GLU A 418 6.24 26.03 -19.10
C GLU A 418 6.24 24.48 -19.05
N ARG A 419 5.07 23.86 -18.85
CA ARG A 419 4.87 22.42 -18.73
C ARG A 419 4.00 21.86 -19.86
N SER A 420 4.25 22.30 -21.09
CA SER A 420 3.58 21.76 -22.29
C SER A 420 3.80 20.25 -22.48
N ASP A 421 4.90 19.71 -21.95
CA ASP A 421 5.17 18.27 -21.85
C ASP A 421 4.07 17.55 -21.05
N LEU A 422 3.71 18.10 -19.90
CA LEU A 422 2.71 17.51 -19.01
C LEU A 422 1.29 17.73 -19.54
N GLU A 423 1.02 18.85 -20.23
CA GLU A 423 -0.25 19.07 -20.91
C GLU A 423 -0.49 18.07 -22.05
N GLU A 424 0.53 17.78 -22.86
CA GLU A 424 0.45 16.75 -23.90
C GLU A 424 0.15 15.36 -23.31
N ILE A 425 0.79 15.04 -22.17
CA ILE A 425 0.54 13.79 -21.44
C ILE A 425 -0.89 13.76 -20.89
N TYR A 426 -1.38 14.88 -20.36
CA TYR A 426 -2.76 15.01 -19.90
C TYR A 426 -3.75 14.69 -21.02
N ASP A 427 -3.58 15.30 -22.19
CA ASP A 427 -4.45 15.09 -23.34
C ASP A 427 -4.40 13.62 -23.82
N ARG A 428 -3.22 12.99 -23.86
CA ARG A 428 -3.08 11.54 -24.16
C ARG A 428 -3.77 10.66 -23.12
N THR A 429 -3.76 11.06 -21.85
CA THR A 429 -4.45 10.31 -20.79
C THR A 429 -5.95 10.32 -20.99
N LEU A 430 -6.52 11.40 -21.53
CA LEU A 430 -7.95 11.48 -21.89
C LEU A 430 -8.33 10.57 -23.06
N GLU A 431 -7.39 10.13 -23.88
CA GLU A 431 -7.59 9.20 -25.02
C GLU A 431 -7.35 7.73 -24.63
N ALA A 432 -6.89 7.47 -23.39
CA ALA A 432 -6.56 6.12 -22.94
C ALA A 432 -7.80 5.21 -22.93
N LEU A 433 -7.59 3.92 -23.25
CA LEU A 433 -8.62 2.91 -23.04
C LEU A 433 -8.77 2.65 -21.54
N VAL A 434 -9.92 3.04 -20.99
CA VAL A 434 -10.25 2.80 -19.58
C VAL A 434 -11.07 1.51 -19.47
N LEU A 435 -10.62 0.62 -18.60
CA LEU A 435 -11.31 -0.63 -18.31
C LEU A 435 -12.58 -0.36 -17.49
N SER A 436 -13.62 -1.16 -17.70
CA SER A 436 -14.74 -1.25 -16.76
C SER A 436 -14.22 -1.91 -15.48
N PHE A 437 -13.85 -1.10 -14.51
CA PHE A 437 -13.23 -1.51 -13.26
C PHE A 437 -14.20 -1.36 -12.10
N SER A 438 -14.23 -2.34 -11.20
CA SER A 438 -15.03 -2.30 -9.97
C SER A 438 -14.13 -2.20 -8.75
N ASP A 439 -14.14 -1.06 -8.11
CA ASP A 439 -13.44 -0.82 -6.85
C ASP A 439 -13.98 -1.72 -5.72
N ASP A 440 -15.29 -1.93 -5.64
CA ASP A 440 -15.92 -2.82 -4.66
C ASP A 440 -15.43 -4.26 -4.83
N LEU A 441 -15.31 -4.73 -6.07
CA LEU A 441 -14.78 -6.06 -6.37
C LEU A 441 -13.31 -6.15 -5.98
N ALA A 442 -12.49 -5.16 -6.31
CA ALA A 442 -11.08 -5.09 -5.95
C ALA A 442 -10.90 -5.21 -4.44
N LEU A 443 -11.58 -4.35 -3.66
CA LEU A 443 -11.56 -4.37 -2.19
C LEU A 443 -11.99 -5.71 -1.60
N SER A 444 -12.91 -6.41 -2.25
CA SER A 444 -13.45 -7.66 -1.73
C SER A 444 -12.40 -8.78 -1.64
N TYR A 445 -11.31 -8.72 -2.44
CA TYR A 445 -10.22 -9.72 -2.45
C TYR A 445 -8.81 -9.13 -2.26
N GLU A 446 -8.64 -7.82 -2.12
CA GLU A 446 -7.34 -7.12 -2.13
C GLU A 446 -6.31 -7.74 -1.18
N ASN A 447 -6.64 -7.91 0.11
CA ASN A 447 -5.69 -8.47 1.08
C ASN A 447 -5.30 -9.91 0.72
N ALA A 448 -6.26 -10.76 0.37
CA ALA A 448 -5.99 -12.13 -0.03
C ALA A 448 -5.11 -12.18 -1.29
N MET A 449 -5.38 -11.33 -2.27
CA MET A 449 -4.61 -11.19 -3.51
C MET A 449 -3.17 -10.77 -3.25
N MET A 450 -2.96 -9.70 -2.46
CA MET A 450 -1.62 -9.20 -2.11
C MET A 450 -0.77 -10.27 -1.44
N TRP A 451 -1.31 -10.96 -0.44
CA TRP A 451 -0.58 -11.97 0.31
C TRP A 451 -0.39 -13.27 -0.48
N TYR A 452 -1.32 -13.61 -1.39
CA TYR A 452 -1.12 -14.75 -2.30
C TYR A 452 0.01 -14.46 -3.30
N TYR A 453 0.05 -13.25 -3.89
CA TYR A 453 1.18 -12.83 -4.74
C TYR A 453 2.50 -12.89 -3.98
N HIS A 454 2.54 -12.34 -2.77
CA HIS A 454 3.73 -12.37 -1.93
C HIS A 454 4.20 -13.81 -1.64
N ALA A 455 3.27 -14.69 -1.26
CA ALA A 455 3.58 -16.07 -0.88
C ALA A 455 4.02 -16.94 -2.07
N THR A 456 3.37 -16.77 -3.23
CA THR A 456 3.57 -17.70 -4.36
C THR A 456 4.55 -17.18 -5.40
N ILE A 457 4.79 -15.88 -5.47
CA ILE A 457 5.66 -15.28 -6.48
C ILE A 457 6.88 -14.63 -5.81
N VAL A 458 6.69 -13.73 -4.83
CA VAL A 458 7.81 -13.00 -4.23
C VAL A 458 8.75 -13.90 -3.44
N ARG A 459 8.20 -14.67 -2.50
CA ARG A 459 9.02 -15.53 -1.63
C ARG A 459 9.76 -16.63 -2.38
N PRO A 460 9.11 -17.43 -3.25
CA PRO A 460 9.78 -18.50 -4.00
C PRO A 460 10.30 -18.03 -5.36
N GLN A 461 10.59 -16.74 -5.57
CA GLN A 461 10.89 -16.15 -6.87
C GLN A 461 12.01 -16.87 -7.61
N LEU A 462 13.08 -17.26 -6.94
CA LEU A 462 14.20 -17.95 -7.58
C LEU A 462 13.79 -19.28 -8.22
N LYS A 463 12.91 -20.04 -7.55
CA LYS A 463 12.37 -21.28 -8.11
C LYS A 463 11.39 -21.02 -9.25
N LEU A 464 10.60 -19.97 -9.16
CA LEU A 464 9.71 -19.54 -10.24
C LEU A 464 10.50 -19.15 -11.49
N ILE A 465 11.56 -18.34 -11.33
CA ILE A 465 12.47 -17.97 -12.44
C ILE A 465 13.09 -19.23 -13.04
N GLU A 466 13.59 -20.15 -12.23
CA GLU A 466 14.20 -21.40 -12.71
C GLU A 466 13.20 -22.25 -13.50
N ALA A 467 11.98 -22.45 -12.97
CA ALA A 467 10.94 -23.20 -13.66
C ALA A 467 10.56 -22.56 -15.00
N TRP A 468 10.42 -21.23 -15.04
CA TRP A 468 10.09 -20.49 -16.26
C TRP A 468 11.23 -20.53 -17.29
N LEU A 469 12.46 -20.32 -16.85
CA LEU A 469 13.64 -20.41 -17.72
C LEU A 469 13.78 -21.80 -18.34
N GLN A 470 13.71 -22.87 -17.54
CA GLN A 470 13.80 -24.23 -18.07
C GLN A 470 12.67 -24.55 -19.05
N LEU A 471 11.45 -24.06 -18.76
CA LEU A 471 10.31 -24.27 -19.64
C LEU A 471 10.47 -23.55 -21.01
N THR A 472 10.97 -22.32 -20.99
CA THR A 472 11.22 -21.57 -22.24
C THR A 472 12.36 -22.19 -23.05
N LEU A 473 13.45 -22.63 -22.42
CA LEU A 473 14.55 -23.33 -23.06
C LEU A 473 14.11 -24.67 -23.66
N ALA A 474 13.34 -25.48 -22.93
CA ALA A 474 12.81 -26.74 -23.43
C ALA A 474 11.94 -26.56 -24.68
N LYS A 475 11.18 -25.47 -24.75
CA LYS A 475 10.42 -25.10 -25.96
C LYS A 475 11.31 -24.68 -27.11
N GLU A 476 12.29 -23.80 -26.85
CA GLU A 476 13.20 -23.27 -27.87
C GLU A 476 14.07 -24.38 -28.49
N GLU A 477 14.55 -25.30 -27.67
CA GLU A 477 15.34 -26.45 -28.09
C GLU A 477 14.51 -27.57 -28.77
N GLY A 478 13.17 -27.44 -28.77
CA GLY A 478 12.25 -28.43 -29.33
C GLY A 478 12.06 -29.69 -28.48
N GLY A 479 12.49 -29.66 -27.22
CA GLY A 479 12.29 -30.73 -26.24
C GLY A 479 10.81 -30.95 -25.86
N ILE A 480 9.96 -29.92 -26.02
CA ILE A 480 8.51 -29.99 -25.81
C ILE A 480 7.75 -29.40 -27.00
N THR A 481 6.56 -29.91 -27.23
CA THR A 481 5.62 -29.37 -28.21
C THR A 481 4.97 -28.08 -27.73
N GLN A 482 4.41 -27.29 -28.66
CA GLN A 482 3.62 -26.10 -28.29
C GLN A 482 2.46 -26.42 -27.33
N GLN A 483 1.78 -27.57 -27.51
CA GLN A 483 0.70 -27.96 -26.60
C GLN A 483 1.24 -28.27 -25.20
N GLN A 484 2.35 -29.00 -25.10
CA GLN A 484 2.99 -29.28 -23.80
C GLN A 484 3.44 -27.99 -23.10
N PHE A 485 3.99 -27.04 -23.89
CA PHE A 485 4.35 -25.73 -23.34
C PHE A 485 3.13 -25.00 -22.73
N VAL A 486 2.00 -24.97 -23.45
CA VAL A 486 0.76 -24.37 -22.94
C VAL A 486 0.27 -25.08 -21.67
N ASP A 487 0.34 -26.41 -21.64
CA ASP A 487 -0.08 -27.21 -20.48
C ASP A 487 0.83 -26.96 -19.26
N PHE A 488 2.16 -26.87 -19.46
CA PHE A 488 3.09 -26.50 -18.39
C PHE A 488 2.86 -25.07 -17.89
N VAL A 489 2.65 -24.10 -18.79
CA VAL A 489 2.32 -22.73 -18.42
C VAL A 489 1.05 -22.68 -17.58
N ASN A 490 0.00 -23.41 -17.97
CA ASN A 490 -1.23 -23.49 -17.18
C ASN A 490 -0.97 -24.10 -15.79
N ARG A 491 -0.22 -25.17 -15.70
CA ARG A 491 0.15 -25.78 -14.41
C ARG A 491 1.02 -24.85 -13.56
N LEU A 492 1.91 -24.07 -14.17
CA LEU A 492 2.79 -23.12 -13.48
C LEU A 492 2.01 -21.97 -12.86
N THR A 493 0.98 -21.48 -13.55
CA THR A 493 0.39 -20.17 -13.29
C THR A 493 -1.02 -20.19 -12.74
N ASN A 494 -1.82 -21.23 -13.05
CA ASN A 494 -3.24 -21.26 -12.70
C ASN A 494 -3.44 -21.45 -11.19
N PRO A 495 -4.05 -20.48 -10.50
CA PRO A 495 -4.26 -20.52 -9.06
C PRO A 495 -5.28 -21.59 -8.65
N THR A 496 -6.19 -21.98 -9.56
CA THR A 496 -7.21 -23.01 -9.29
C THR A 496 -6.64 -24.43 -9.37
N LEU A 497 -5.42 -24.59 -9.89
CA LEU A 497 -4.67 -25.84 -9.89
C LEU A 497 -3.66 -25.95 -8.74
N LEU A 498 -3.47 -24.91 -7.94
CA LEU A 498 -2.62 -24.93 -6.75
C LEU A 498 -3.43 -25.35 -5.53
N THR A 499 -3.22 -26.56 -5.05
CA THR A 499 -3.89 -27.04 -3.83
C THR A 499 -3.04 -26.77 -2.59
N PHE A 500 -3.70 -26.34 -1.53
CA PHE A 500 -3.11 -26.07 -0.21
C PHE A 500 -4.12 -26.42 0.89
N THR A 501 -3.66 -26.48 2.14
CA THR A 501 -4.54 -26.70 3.29
C THR A 501 -4.90 -25.34 3.92
N ASP A 502 -6.18 -25.04 4.05
CA ASP A 502 -6.64 -23.87 4.81
C ASP A 502 -6.34 -24.11 6.30
N PRO A 503 -5.54 -23.26 6.96
CA PRO A 503 -5.07 -23.51 8.33
C PRO A 503 -6.18 -23.45 9.37
N GLU A 504 -7.26 -22.71 9.13
CA GLU A 504 -8.38 -22.62 10.06
C GLU A 504 -9.32 -23.83 9.96
N THR A 505 -9.58 -24.29 8.74
CA THR A 505 -10.57 -25.36 8.49
C THR A 505 -9.96 -26.74 8.33
N GLY A 506 -8.65 -26.82 8.08
CA GLY A 506 -7.95 -28.06 7.73
C GLY A 506 -8.36 -28.67 6.38
N GLN A 507 -9.15 -27.95 5.57
CA GLN A 507 -9.64 -28.44 4.29
C GLN A 507 -8.67 -28.10 3.15
N THR A 508 -8.57 -28.99 2.17
CA THR A 508 -7.87 -28.68 0.91
C THR A 508 -8.69 -27.68 0.11
N LYS A 509 -8.04 -26.61 -0.30
CA LYS A 509 -8.61 -25.51 -1.10
C LYS A 509 -7.74 -25.20 -2.30
N THR A 510 -8.29 -24.42 -3.22
CA THR A 510 -7.59 -23.77 -4.33
C THR A 510 -7.89 -22.27 -4.30
N PHE A 511 -7.05 -21.46 -4.92
CA PHE A 511 -7.21 -20.01 -4.84
C PHE A 511 -8.13 -19.51 -5.99
N THR A 512 -9.43 -19.71 -5.82
CA THR A 512 -10.46 -19.11 -6.68
C THR A 512 -10.78 -17.68 -6.22
N GLN A 513 -11.44 -16.90 -7.06
CA GLN A 513 -11.87 -15.54 -6.69
C GLN A 513 -12.85 -15.55 -5.51
N GLU A 514 -13.80 -16.50 -5.51
CA GLU A 514 -14.77 -16.63 -4.42
C GLU A 514 -14.09 -17.02 -3.10
N TYR A 515 -13.07 -17.88 -3.16
CA TYR A 515 -12.31 -18.22 -1.97
C TYR A 515 -11.50 -17.02 -1.47
N ALA A 516 -10.83 -16.28 -2.35
CA ALA A 516 -10.11 -15.05 -2.00
C ALA A 516 -11.03 -14.03 -1.30
N ILE A 517 -12.23 -13.80 -1.84
CA ILE A 517 -13.25 -12.93 -1.23
C ILE A 517 -13.62 -13.44 0.18
N SER A 518 -13.84 -14.75 0.32
CA SER A 518 -14.31 -15.35 1.59
C SER A 518 -13.30 -15.23 2.74
N ILE A 519 -12.01 -15.16 2.43
CA ILE A 519 -10.93 -15.08 3.42
C ILE A 519 -10.30 -13.68 3.55
N ASN A 520 -10.70 -12.73 2.70
CA ASN A 520 -10.06 -11.42 2.59
C ASN A 520 -9.89 -10.69 3.93
N GLN A 521 -10.93 -10.66 4.74
CA GLN A 521 -10.93 -9.99 6.06
C GLN A 521 -10.07 -10.73 7.10
N LYS A 522 -9.82 -12.03 6.92
CA LYS A 522 -9.01 -12.83 7.86
C LYS A 522 -7.53 -12.43 7.84
N PHE A 523 -7.07 -11.78 6.76
CA PHE A 523 -5.69 -11.27 6.65
C PHE A 523 -5.38 -10.08 7.56
N THR A 524 -6.38 -9.53 8.25
CA THR A 524 -6.18 -8.58 9.35
C THR A 524 -5.64 -9.27 10.61
N ASP A 525 -5.87 -10.59 10.76
CA ASP A 525 -5.26 -11.40 11.83
C ASP A 525 -3.83 -11.83 11.42
N PRO A 526 -2.79 -11.39 12.14
CA PRO A 526 -1.40 -11.74 11.82
C PRO A 526 -1.11 -13.25 11.90
N THR A 527 -1.79 -13.99 12.79
CA THR A 527 -1.59 -15.43 12.95
C THR A 527 -2.11 -16.19 11.74
N TYR A 528 -3.39 -15.97 11.39
CA TYR A 528 -3.99 -16.55 10.18
C TYR A 528 -3.17 -16.22 8.93
N ARG A 529 -2.78 -14.95 8.79
CA ARG A 529 -1.97 -14.48 7.67
C ARG A 529 -0.65 -15.22 7.56
N THR A 530 0.08 -15.38 8.67
CA THR A 530 1.39 -16.05 8.67
C THR A 530 1.26 -17.53 8.30
N GLU A 531 0.27 -18.22 8.83
CA GLU A 531 0.01 -19.63 8.54
C GLU A 531 -0.40 -19.83 7.08
N MET A 532 -1.33 -19.03 6.57
CA MET A 532 -1.80 -19.10 5.18
C MET A 532 -0.68 -18.79 4.17
N VAL A 533 0.11 -17.75 4.42
CA VAL A 533 1.26 -17.38 3.58
C VAL A 533 2.28 -18.53 3.52
N THR A 534 2.51 -19.23 4.65
CA THR A 534 3.39 -20.40 4.70
C THR A 534 2.85 -21.56 3.89
N GLU A 535 1.55 -21.84 4.00
CA GLU A 535 0.88 -22.90 3.22
C GLU A 535 0.94 -22.62 1.71
N TRP A 536 0.65 -21.39 1.30
CA TRP A 536 0.72 -20.99 -0.09
C TRP A 536 2.15 -21.06 -0.65
N GLN A 537 3.14 -20.59 0.11
CA GLN A 537 4.55 -20.67 -0.28
C GLN A 537 4.97 -22.14 -0.49
N ASN A 538 4.70 -22.99 0.48
CA ASN A 538 5.04 -24.42 0.39
C ASN A 538 4.36 -25.11 -0.81
N ALA A 539 3.11 -24.75 -1.08
CA ALA A 539 2.38 -25.28 -2.24
C ALA A 539 2.99 -24.80 -3.57
N ALA A 540 3.34 -23.52 -3.66
CA ALA A 540 4.00 -22.95 -4.85
C ALA A 540 5.38 -23.56 -5.09
N GLU A 541 6.20 -23.72 -4.04
CA GLU A 541 7.52 -24.36 -4.15
C GLU A 541 7.41 -25.80 -4.65
N ARG A 542 6.49 -26.60 -4.10
CA ARG A 542 6.24 -27.97 -4.61
C ARG A 542 5.84 -28.00 -6.09
N ARG A 543 5.00 -27.04 -6.51
CA ARG A 543 4.60 -26.88 -7.92
C ARG A 543 5.79 -26.61 -8.81
N TYR A 544 6.65 -25.66 -8.43
CA TYR A 544 7.81 -25.27 -9.20
C TYR A 544 8.84 -26.41 -9.27
N ASP A 545 9.13 -27.06 -8.13
CA ASP A 545 10.03 -28.21 -8.07
C ASP A 545 9.53 -29.39 -8.93
N SER A 546 8.20 -29.63 -8.98
CA SER A 546 7.62 -30.67 -9.86
C SER A 546 7.85 -30.35 -11.33
N ILE A 547 7.64 -29.10 -11.76
CA ILE A 547 7.83 -28.70 -13.15
C ILE A 547 9.31 -28.79 -13.52
N ILE A 548 10.21 -28.28 -12.68
CA ILE A 548 11.67 -28.37 -12.89
C ILE A 548 12.08 -29.83 -13.01
N GLY A 549 11.59 -30.70 -12.10
CA GLY A 549 11.92 -32.13 -12.14
C GLY A 549 11.42 -32.85 -13.39
N GLU A 550 10.22 -32.50 -13.89
CA GLU A 550 9.70 -33.06 -15.14
C GLU A 550 10.53 -32.61 -16.36
N LEU A 551 10.85 -31.30 -16.45
CA LEU A 551 11.64 -30.74 -17.55
C LEU A 551 13.08 -31.28 -17.55
N SER A 552 13.69 -31.52 -16.39
CA SER A 552 15.04 -32.07 -16.26
C SER A 552 15.16 -33.53 -16.72
N ASN A 553 14.03 -34.22 -16.92
CA ASN A 553 13.99 -35.62 -17.39
C ASN A 553 13.62 -35.74 -18.87
N LEU A 554 13.45 -34.61 -19.57
CA LEU A 554 13.24 -34.57 -21.03
C LEU A 554 14.56 -34.50 -21.79
#